data_d1fa3bb5e0778ebee74421e6e4832184
#
_entry.id   d1fa3bb5e0778ebee74421e6e4832184
#
_cell.length_a   1.000
_cell.length_b   1.000
_cell.length_c   1.000
_cell.angle_alpha   90.00
_cell.angle_beta   90.00
_cell.angle_gamma   90.00
#
_symmetry.space_group_name_H-M   'P 1'
#
loop_
_entity.id
_entity.type
_entity.pdbx_description
1 polymer ?
#
loop_
_entity_poly.entity_id
_entity_poly.type
_entity_poly.pdbx_seq_one_letter_code
_entity_poly.pdbx_strand_id
1 'polypeptide(L)'
;MNRIRQALAEGRPTFGAWSILPGPLPAELLGGAGFDWVILDAQHGGVVVGDLVPMLQAVQLGGTPAVVRVPWTDPPTIMRVLDFGAAGVLVPMVNTAAEAAAAASATRYPPDGIRSYGQTRSTYRSTAEANADVVLLVMIETAEALDNLDAIAATPGVDGLFVGPVDLGLSLGLPLDFTGAAPPEVDATDRVVAAAERAGKFAGTITAGPEHAAELVRRGVRFLTLGADVGYLRAGIARDKATADSLK
;
A
#
# COMPACT_ATOMS: atom_id res chain seq x y z
N MET A 1 7.46 10.38 -14.53
CA MET A 1 6.56 9.20 -14.41
C MET A 1 6.93 8.46 -13.14
N ASN A 2 5.95 8.12 -12.33
CA ASN A 2 6.10 7.38 -11.08
C ASN A 2 6.68 5.98 -11.37
N ARG A 3 7.79 5.61 -10.69
CA ARG A 3 8.47 4.32 -10.89
C ARG A 3 7.58 3.12 -10.62
N ILE A 4 6.63 3.25 -9.69
CA ILE A 4 5.64 2.20 -9.40
C ILE A 4 4.77 1.97 -10.64
N ARG A 5 4.20 3.05 -11.23
CA ARG A 5 3.39 2.95 -12.45
C ARG A 5 4.16 2.34 -13.60
N GLN A 6 5.42 2.74 -13.78
CA GLN A 6 6.27 2.20 -14.85
C GLN A 6 6.45 0.69 -14.69
N ALA A 7 6.86 0.22 -13.52
CA ALA A 7 7.08 -1.21 -13.26
C ALA A 7 5.80 -2.04 -13.43
N LEU A 8 4.66 -1.49 -12.97
CA LEU A 8 3.36 -2.17 -13.10
C LEU A 8 2.87 -2.19 -14.56
N ALA A 9 3.11 -1.12 -15.32
CA ALA A 9 2.79 -1.09 -16.76
C ALA A 9 3.63 -2.11 -17.57
N GLU A 10 4.84 -2.42 -17.11
CA GLU A 10 5.70 -3.48 -17.68
C GLU A 10 5.24 -4.90 -17.25
N GLY A 11 4.19 -5.03 -16.44
CA GLY A 11 3.73 -6.32 -15.89
C GLY A 11 4.67 -6.95 -14.87
N ARG A 12 5.69 -6.23 -14.44
CA ARG A 12 6.71 -6.67 -13.50
C ARG A 12 6.17 -6.65 -12.05
N PRO A 13 6.36 -7.71 -11.27
CA PRO A 13 6.07 -7.65 -9.84
C PRO A 13 6.99 -6.62 -9.18
N THR A 14 6.44 -5.89 -8.21
CA THR A 14 7.15 -4.90 -7.40
C THR A 14 7.15 -5.31 -5.94
N PHE A 15 8.27 -5.07 -5.27
CA PHE A 15 8.48 -5.49 -3.90
C PHE A 15 8.82 -4.30 -3.02
N GLY A 16 8.11 -4.19 -1.91
CA GLY A 16 8.30 -3.09 -0.98
C GLY A 16 8.34 -3.51 0.47
N ALA A 17 8.57 -2.53 1.32
CA ALA A 17 8.56 -2.68 2.76
C ALA A 17 7.50 -1.78 3.40
N TRP A 18 7.09 -2.15 4.62
CA TRP A 18 6.10 -1.43 5.40
C TRP A 18 6.77 -0.74 6.59
N SER A 19 6.57 0.56 6.75
CA SER A 19 7.09 1.35 7.86
C SER A 19 5.97 1.63 8.85
N ILE A 20 6.09 1.05 10.04
CA ILE A 20 5.15 1.16 11.17
C ILE A 20 5.75 2.03 12.28
N LEU A 21 7.08 2.03 12.40
CA LEU A 21 7.80 2.83 13.39
C LEU A 21 7.78 4.31 13.01
N PRO A 22 7.47 5.20 13.95
CA PRO A 22 7.50 6.64 13.70
C PRO A 22 8.93 7.17 13.57
N GLY A 23 9.07 8.25 12.81
CA GLY A 23 10.31 9.00 12.67
C GLY A 23 11.08 8.74 11.40
N PRO A 24 11.98 9.67 11.04
CA PRO A 24 12.70 9.64 9.76
C PRO A 24 13.76 8.53 9.66
N LEU A 25 14.38 8.10 10.76
CA LEU A 25 15.49 7.16 10.71
C LEU A 25 15.08 5.75 10.22
N PRO A 26 14.01 5.12 10.73
CA PRO A 26 13.51 3.86 10.15
C PRO A 26 13.12 4.01 8.67
N ALA A 27 12.48 5.13 8.32
CA ALA A 27 12.06 5.44 6.95
C ALA A 27 13.26 5.57 6.00
N GLU A 28 14.36 6.22 6.45
CA GLU A 28 15.61 6.34 5.69
C GLU A 28 16.27 4.99 5.42
N LEU A 29 16.35 4.12 6.45
CA LEU A 29 16.89 2.77 6.29
C LEU A 29 16.10 1.94 5.27
N LEU A 30 14.78 2.01 5.29
CA LEU A 30 13.94 1.34 4.30
C LEU A 30 14.09 1.96 2.91
N GLY A 31 14.12 3.29 2.83
CA GLY A 31 14.29 4.02 1.57
C GLY A 31 15.61 3.73 0.87
N GLY A 32 16.69 3.50 1.64
CA GLY A 32 18.02 3.14 1.14
C GLY A 32 18.23 1.65 0.86
N ALA A 33 17.27 0.78 1.20
CA ALA A 33 17.43 -0.66 1.09
C ALA A 33 17.26 -1.23 -0.33
N GLY A 34 16.82 -0.40 -1.31
CA GLY A 34 16.68 -0.82 -2.70
C GLY A 34 15.35 -1.47 -3.05
N PHE A 35 14.32 -1.33 -2.20
CA PHE A 35 12.95 -1.72 -2.53
C PHE A 35 12.37 -0.87 -3.68
N ASP A 36 11.40 -1.42 -4.42
CA ASP A 36 10.68 -0.67 -5.45
C ASP A 36 9.84 0.47 -4.86
N TRP A 37 9.39 0.32 -3.61
CA TRP A 37 8.60 1.30 -2.87
C TRP A 37 8.61 1.03 -1.36
N VAL A 38 8.20 2.04 -0.57
CA VAL A 38 7.96 1.91 0.89
C VAL A 38 6.55 2.40 1.19
N ILE A 39 5.77 1.64 1.99
CA ILE A 39 4.52 2.14 2.58
C ILE A 39 4.82 2.76 3.95
N LEU A 40 4.35 4.00 4.16
CA LEU A 40 4.30 4.64 5.47
C LEU A 40 2.88 4.47 6.03
N ASP A 41 2.78 3.86 7.21
CA ASP A 41 1.49 3.45 7.78
C ASP A 41 0.94 4.48 8.77
N ALA A 42 0.02 5.32 8.31
CA ALA A 42 -0.67 6.29 9.16
C ALA A 42 -2.02 5.77 9.71
N GLN A 43 -2.36 4.48 9.51
CA GLN A 43 -3.57 3.86 10.06
C GLN A 43 -3.28 3.12 11.37
N HIS A 44 -2.37 2.15 11.35
CA HIS A 44 -2.06 1.27 12.47
C HIS A 44 -0.64 1.38 12.99
N GLY A 45 0.22 2.15 12.29
CA GLY A 45 1.56 2.47 12.76
C GLY A 45 1.58 3.50 13.89
N GLY A 46 2.76 3.69 14.48
CA GLY A 46 3.02 4.84 15.38
C GLY A 46 3.10 6.17 14.63
N VAL A 47 2.82 6.19 13.32
CA VAL A 47 2.98 7.34 12.44
C VAL A 47 1.67 8.14 12.41
N VAL A 48 1.74 9.43 12.70
CA VAL A 48 0.63 10.36 12.50
C VAL A 48 0.88 11.22 11.26
N VAL A 49 -0.18 11.81 10.70
CA VAL A 49 -0.06 12.65 9.48
C VAL A 49 0.98 13.76 9.64
N GLY A 50 1.18 14.27 10.87
CA GLY A 50 2.19 15.27 11.19
C GLY A 50 3.65 14.81 10.99
N ASP A 51 3.91 13.51 11.11
CA ASP A 51 5.26 12.92 10.99
C ASP A 51 5.65 12.65 9.53
N LEU A 52 4.69 12.67 8.61
CA LEU A 52 4.88 12.20 7.23
C LEU A 52 5.89 13.04 6.45
N VAL A 53 5.98 14.35 6.68
CA VAL A 53 6.92 15.18 5.91
C VAL A 53 8.37 14.74 6.11
N PRO A 54 8.93 14.65 7.33
CA PRO A 54 10.31 14.18 7.51
C PRO A 54 10.49 12.70 7.10
N MET A 55 9.48 11.85 7.26
CA MET A 55 9.56 10.45 6.83
C MET A 55 9.58 10.31 5.31
N LEU A 56 8.72 11.05 4.59
CA LEU A 56 8.73 11.10 3.13
C LEU A 56 10.07 11.63 2.58
N GLN A 57 10.65 12.65 3.24
CA GLN A 57 11.99 13.14 2.89
C GLN A 57 13.05 12.06 3.05
N ALA A 58 13.01 11.33 4.15
CA ALA A 58 13.96 10.27 4.46
C ALA A 58 13.90 9.11 3.45
N VAL A 59 12.70 8.61 3.12
CA VAL A 59 12.53 7.58 2.07
C VAL A 59 13.04 8.06 0.72
N GLN A 60 12.74 9.30 0.35
CA GLN A 60 13.13 9.89 -0.94
C GLN A 60 14.62 10.13 -1.09
N LEU A 61 15.37 10.31 0.02
CA LEU A 61 16.84 10.40 -0.01
C LEU A 61 17.46 9.12 -0.60
N GLY A 62 16.89 7.95 -0.35
CA GLY A 62 17.27 6.67 -0.97
C GLY A 62 16.82 6.51 -2.43
N GLY A 63 16.07 7.48 -2.97
CA GLY A 63 15.50 7.41 -4.33
C GLY A 63 14.29 6.49 -4.45
N THR A 64 13.76 5.98 -3.33
CA THR A 64 12.60 5.09 -3.29
C THR A 64 11.31 5.89 -3.20
N PRO A 65 10.27 5.60 -4.02
CA PRO A 65 8.97 6.22 -3.89
C PRO A 65 8.25 5.72 -2.63
N ALA A 66 7.54 6.63 -1.95
CA ALA A 66 6.74 6.30 -0.78
C ALA A 66 5.24 6.35 -1.10
N VAL A 67 4.52 5.31 -0.70
CA VAL A 67 3.05 5.25 -0.66
C VAL A 67 2.63 5.47 0.80
N VAL A 68 1.55 6.19 1.04
CA VAL A 68 1.02 6.38 2.40
C VAL A 68 -0.27 5.59 2.55
N ARG A 69 -0.32 4.67 3.54
CA ARG A 69 -1.61 4.15 3.98
C ARG A 69 -2.26 5.19 4.88
N VAL A 70 -3.34 5.81 4.37
CA VAL A 70 -4.10 6.81 5.12
C VAL A 70 -4.97 6.15 6.21
N PRO A 71 -5.35 6.88 7.28
CA PRO A 71 -6.17 6.30 8.36
C PRO A 71 -7.55 5.81 7.90
N TRP A 72 -8.14 6.48 6.93
CA TRP A 72 -9.48 6.20 6.40
C TRP A 72 -9.69 6.89 5.04
N THR A 73 -10.88 6.65 4.40
CA THR A 73 -11.31 7.39 3.21
C THR A 73 -11.71 8.82 3.59
N ASP A 74 -10.72 9.65 3.87
CA ASP A 74 -10.88 11.06 4.24
C ASP A 74 -10.23 11.96 3.17
N PRO A 75 -11.03 12.66 2.32
CA PRO A 75 -10.49 13.48 1.24
C PRO A 75 -9.45 14.51 1.68
N PRO A 76 -9.64 15.30 2.76
CA PRO A 76 -8.63 16.22 3.25
C PRO A 76 -7.28 15.55 3.56
N THR A 77 -7.29 14.39 4.22
CA THR A 77 -6.07 13.63 4.53
C THR A 77 -5.41 13.09 3.27
N ILE A 78 -6.19 12.54 2.33
CA ILE A 78 -5.68 12.04 1.04
C ILE A 78 -4.97 13.17 0.27
N MET A 79 -5.61 14.34 0.14
CA MET A 79 -5.04 15.51 -0.53
C MET A 79 -3.74 15.93 0.14
N ARG A 80 -3.74 16.00 1.46
CA ARG A 80 -2.60 16.49 2.26
C ARG A 80 -1.36 15.59 2.15
N VAL A 81 -1.51 14.28 2.19
CA VAL A 81 -0.37 13.36 2.06
C VAL A 81 0.25 13.43 0.67
N LEU A 82 -0.56 13.67 -0.37
CA LEU A 82 -0.06 13.90 -1.72
C LEU A 82 0.67 15.25 -1.85
N ASP A 83 0.21 16.30 -1.16
CA ASP A 83 0.90 17.60 -1.11
C ASP A 83 2.25 17.51 -0.37
N PHE A 84 2.36 16.57 0.58
CA PHE A 84 3.62 16.25 1.26
C PHE A 84 4.60 15.44 0.38
N GLY A 85 4.20 15.03 -0.82
CA GLY A 85 5.04 14.38 -1.79
C GLY A 85 4.98 12.85 -1.77
N ALA A 86 3.90 12.25 -1.25
CA ALA A 86 3.66 10.83 -1.43
C ALA A 86 3.48 10.50 -2.93
N ALA A 87 4.08 9.40 -3.38
CA ALA A 87 3.97 8.91 -4.76
C ALA A 87 2.61 8.24 -5.02
N GLY A 88 1.93 7.86 -3.96
CA GLY A 88 0.60 7.26 -4.00
C GLY A 88 -0.02 7.14 -2.62
N VAL A 89 -1.26 6.68 -2.60
CA VAL A 89 -2.00 6.39 -1.37
C VAL A 89 -2.58 4.99 -1.41
N LEU A 90 -2.62 4.36 -0.25
CA LEU A 90 -3.33 3.12 0.03
C LEU A 90 -4.49 3.45 0.97
N VAL A 91 -5.72 3.27 0.51
CA VAL A 91 -6.94 3.62 1.24
C VAL A 91 -7.56 2.35 1.82
N PRO A 92 -7.64 2.24 3.17
CA PRO A 92 -8.19 1.06 3.83
C PRO A 92 -9.73 1.03 3.80
N MET A 93 -10.31 -0.13 4.09
CA MET A 93 -11.73 -0.34 4.37
C MET A 93 -12.67 0.18 3.27
N VAL A 94 -12.29 0.01 2.00
CA VAL A 94 -13.13 0.38 0.85
C VAL A 94 -14.09 -0.76 0.54
N ASN A 95 -15.37 -0.56 0.80
CA ASN A 95 -16.40 -1.57 0.69
C ASN A 95 -17.30 -1.40 -0.54
N THR A 96 -17.31 -0.21 -1.13
CA THR A 96 -18.21 0.11 -2.24
C THR A 96 -17.50 0.86 -3.37
N ALA A 97 -18.06 0.80 -4.58
CA ALA A 97 -17.59 1.62 -5.70
C ALA A 97 -17.72 3.13 -5.42
N ALA A 98 -18.69 3.56 -4.61
CA ALA A 98 -18.84 4.96 -4.21
C ALA A 98 -17.67 5.44 -3.34
N GLU A 99 -17.22 4.61 -2.38
CA GLU A 99 -16.04 4.90 -1.55
C GLU A 99 -14.76 4.90 -2.40
N ALA A 100 -14.61 3.94 -3.30
CA ALA A 100 -13.49 3.90 -4.25
C ALA A 100 -13.46 5.16 -5.14
N ALA A 101 -14.63 5.62 -5.62
CA ALA A 101 -14.75 6.84 -6.42
C ALA A 101 -14.44 8.10 -5.60
N ALA A 102 -14.86 8.16 -4.34
CA ALA A 102 -14.51 9.25 -3.43
C ALA A 102 -13.00 9.34 -3.20
N ALA A 103 -12.34 8.20 -2.95
CA ALA A 103 -10.89 8.13 -2.84
C ALA A 103 -10.21 8.58 -4.15
N ALA A 104 -10.64 8.07 -5.29
CA ALA A 104 -10.10 8.44 -6.60
C ALA A 104 -10.25 9.94 -6.89
N SER A 105 -11.41 10.50 -6.59
CA SER A 105 -11.69 11.94 -6.77
C SER A 105 -10.79 12.81 -5.88
N ALA A 106 -10.50 12.38 -4.65
CA ALA A 106 -9.62 13.08 -3.72
C ALA A 106 -8.14 13.09 -4.16
N THR A 107 -7.72 12.16 -5.03
CA THR A 107 -6.33 12.10 -5.52
C THR A 107 -6.06 12.98 -6.73
N ARG A 108 -7.10 13.50 -7.39
CA ARG A 108 -7.00 14.18 -8.69
C ARG A 108 -7.50 15.61 -8.64
N TYR A 109 -6.79 16.49 -9.31
CA TYR A 109 -7.23 17.88 -9.53
C TYR A 109 -8.39 17.93 -10.53
N PRO A 110 -9.24 18.99 -10.45
CA PRO A 110 -10.27 19.23 -11.47
C PRO A 110 -9.68 19.29 -12.89
N PRO A 111 -10.40 18.83 -13.93
CA PRO A 111 -11.80 18.34 -13.87
C PRO A 111 -11.95 16.87 -13.44
N ASP A 112 -10.86 16.12 -13.26
CA ASP A 112 -10.87 14.68 -13.02
C ASP A 112 -11.19 14.31 -11.56
N GLY A 113 -11.16 15.27 -10.65
CA GLY A 113 -11.43 15.09 -9.23
C GLY A 113 -11.68 16.40 -8.49
N ILE A 114 -11.60 16.31 -7.15
CA ILE A 114 -11.88 17.43 -6.22
C ILE A 114 -10.65 17.88 -5.44
N ARG A 115 -9.45 17.34 -5.75
CA ARG A 115 -8.24 17.73 -5.04
C ARG A 115 -8.04 19.24 -5.10
N SER A 116 -8.01 19.89 -3.93
CA SER A 116 -7.65 21.30 -3.81
C SER A 116 -6.17 21.49 -4.17
N TYR A 117 -5.86 22.59 -4.84
CA TYR A 117 -4.48 22.89 -5.22
C TYR A 117 -3.65 23.36 -4.02
N GLY A 118 -2.59 22.62 -3.72
CA GLY A 118 -1.62 22.95 -2.68
C GLY A 118 -0.35 22.13 -2.89
N GLN A 119 0.69 22.73 -3.49
CA GLN A 119 1.98 22.05 -3.65
C GLN A 119 2.92 22.46 -2.54
N THR A 120 2.97 21.70 -1.45
CA THR A 120 3.92 21.93 -0.36
C THR A 120 5.30 21.37 -0.71
N ARG A 121 5.35 20.15 -1.29
CA ARG A 121 6.60 19.46 -1.66
C ARG A 121 6.56 18.78 -3.03
N SER A 122 5.38 18.44 -3.53
CA SER A 122 5.25 17.86 -4.87
C SER A 122 5.51 18.92 -5.94
N THR A 123 6.33 18.61 -6.94
CA THR A 123 6.74 19.53 -8.01
C THR A 123 6.28 19.00 -9.36
N TYR A 124 4.99 19.13 -9.66
CA TYR A 124 4.47 18.84 -10.98
C TYR A 124 4.41 20.12 -11.84
N ARG A 125 4.60 19.97 -13.15
CA ARG A 125 4.53 21.07 -14.12
C ARG A 125 3.08 21.45 -14.44
N SER A 126 2.15 20.51 -14.23
CA SER A 126 0.71 20.74 -14.46
C SER A 126 -0.12 19.82 -13.59
N THR A 127 -1.40 20.16 -13.42
CA THR A 127 -2.39 19.30 -12.74
C THR A 127 -2.63 18.00 -13.52
N ALA A 128 -2.55 18.02 -14.84
CA ALA A 128 -2.65 16.82 -15.68
C ALA A 128 -1.49 15.85 -15.43
N GLU A 129 -0.26 16.36 -15.30
CA GLU A 129 0.91 15.53 -14.93
C GLU A 129 0.71 14.92 -13.55
N ALA A 130 0.27 15.70 -12.56
CA ALA A 130 -0.02 15.21 -11.21
C ALA A 130 -1.11 14.12 -11.20
N ASN A 131 -2.22 14.34 -11.93
CA ASN A 131 -3.32 13.38 -12.03
C ASN A 131 -2.88 12.06 -12.68
N ALA A 132 -1.98 12.12 -13.66
CA ALA A 132 -1.45 10.93 -14.34
C ALA A 132 -0.41 10.17 -13.52
N ASP A 133 0.30 10.85 -12.60
CA ASP A 133 1.45 10.27 -11.91
C ASP A 133 1.08 9.58 -10.58
N VAL A 134 0.05 10.07 -9.87
CA VAL A 134 -0.37 9.51 -8.57
C VAL A 134 -0.86 8.06 -8.70
N VAL A 135 -0.44 7.20 -7.74
CA VAL A 135 -0.93 5.82 -7.63
C VAL A 135 -1.96 5.72 -6.52
N LEU A 136 -3.14 5.19 -6.85
CA LEU A 136 -4.20 4.89 -5.89
C LEU A 136 -4.43 3.39 -5.77
N LEU A 137 -4.21 2.87 -4.56
CA LEU A 137 -4.62 1.53 -4.17
C LEU A 137 -5.79 1.62 -3.20
N VAL A 138 -6.76 0.72 -3.33
CA VAL A 138 -7.84 0.54 -2.37
C VAL A 138 -7.76 -0.84 -1.75
N MET A 139 -7.96 -0.94 -0.43
CA MET A 139 -7.90 -2.24 0.25
C MET A 139 -9.24 -2.97 0.15
N ILE A 140 -9.14 -4.25 -0.19
CA ILE A 140 -10.21 -5.24 -0.19
C ILE A 140 -9.96 -6.12 1.04
N GLU A 141 -10.68 -5.83 2.11
CA GLU A 141 -10.40 -6.45 3.42
C GLU A 141 -11.65 -6.75 4.23
N THR A 142 -12.81 -6.80 3.57
CA THR A 142 -14.08 -7.21 4.18
C THR A 142 -14.88 -8.11 3.24
N ALA A 143 -15.82 -8.87 3.79
CA ALA A 143 -16.78 -9.66 3.02
C ALA A 143 -17.62 -8.75 2.09
N GLU A 144 -18.04 -7.57 2.57
CA GLU A 144 -18.77 -6.58 1.78
C GLU A 144 -17.95 -6.10 0.57
N ALA A 145 -16.66 -5.83 0.75
CA ALA A 145 -15.77 -5.46 -0.35
C ALA A 145 -15.66 -6.58 -1.40
N LEU A 146 -15.65 -7.85 -0.97
CA LEU A 146 -15.66 -9.00 -1.89
C LEU A 146 -16.97 -9.14 -2.64
N ASP A 147 -18.09 -8.82 -2.04
CA ASP A 147 -19.41 -8.83 -2.70
C ASP A 147 -19.51 -7.71 -3.76
N ASN A 148 -18.87 -6.58 -3.53
CA ASN A 148 -18.83 -5.42 -4.42
C ASN A 148 -17.57 -5.36 -5.32
N LEU A 149 -16.76 -6.41 -5.35
CA LEU A 149 -15.40 -6.43 -5.90
C LEU A 149 -15.32 -5.94 -7.35
N ASP A 150 -16.19 -6.43 -8.24
CA ASP A 150 -16.17 -6.03 -9.65
C ASP A 150 -16.51 -4.54 -9.85
N ALA A 151 -17.43 -4.02 -9.05
CA ALA A 151 -17.80 -2.60 -9.09
C ALA A 151 -16.65 -1.70 -8.55
N ILE A 152 -15.98 -2.13 -7.48
CA ILE A 152 -14.79 -1.45 -6.95
C ILE A 152 -13.67 -1.49 -7.98
N ALA A 153 -13.40 -2.67 -8.56
CA ALA A 153 -12.37 -2.84 -9.57
C ALA A 153 -12.61 -2.01 -10.83
N ALA A 154 -13.88 -1.84 -11.26
CA ALA A 154 -14.23 -1.04 -12.42
C ALA A 154 -14.14 0.48 -12.17
N THR A 155 -13.98 0.94 -10.92
CA THR A 155 -13.99 2.37 -10.59
C THR A 155 -12.84 3.11 -11.28
N PRO A 156 -13.13 4.15 -12.09
CA PRO A 156 -12.09 4.96 -12.72
C PRO A 156 -11.20 5.64 -11.69
N GLY A 157 -9.90 5.69 -11.98
CA GLY A 157 -8.94 6.34 -11.10
C GLY A 157 -8.36 5.47 -9.99
N VAL A 158 -8.91 4.29 -9.71
CA VAL A 158 -8.23 3.24 -8.93
C VAL A 158 -7.20 2.56 -9.83
N ASP A 159 -5.99 2.41 -9.35
CA ASP A 159 -4.89 1.77 -10.08
C ASP A 159 -4.69 0.31 -9.68
N GLY A 160 -4.94 -0.02 -8.41
CA GLY A 160 -4.78 -1.38 -7.92
C GLY A 160 -5.70 -1.70 -6.74
N LEU A 161 -5.92 -3.00 -6.54
CA LEU A 161 -6.65 -3.57 -5.42
C LEU A 161 -5.65 -4.24 -4.47
N PHE A 162 -5.69 -3.91 -3.19
CA PHE A 162 -4.77 -4.44 -2.20
C PHE A 162 -5.53 -5.31 -1.18
N VAL A 163 -5.20 -6.59 -1.11
CA VAL A 163 -5.82 -7.49 -0.12
C VAL A 163 -5.22 -7.23 1.26
N GLY A 164 -6.07 -6.91 2.24
CA GLY A 164 -5.72 -6.86 3.66
C GLY A 164 -6.08 -8.18 4.33
N PRO A 165 -5.16 -9.19 4.39
CA PRO A 165 -5.54 -10.55 4.76
C PRO A 165 -6.06 -10.67 6.19
N VAL A 166 -5.54 -9.91 7.14
CA VAL A 166 -5.93 -10.00 8.56
C VAL A 166 -7.38 -9.57 8.75
N ASP A 167 -7.73 -8.37 8.29
CA ASP A 167 -9.10 -7.84 8.42
C ASP A 167 -10.08 -8.63 7.56
N LEU A 168 -9.64 -9.07 6.38
CA LEU A 168 -10.44 -9.93 5.51
C LEU A 168 -10.78 -11.26 6.20
N GLY A 169 -9.79 -11.93 6.78
CA GLY A 169 -10.00 -13.17 7.52
C GLY A 169 -10.99 -12.98 8.67
N LEU A 170 -10.81 -11.94 9.48
CA LEU A 170 -11.74 -11.60 10.56
C LEU A 170 -13.15 -11.31 10.04
N SER A 171 -13.29 -10.57 8.94
CA SER A 171 -14.58 -10.28 8.31
C SER A 171 -15.27 -11.52 7.75
N LEU A 172 -14.51 -12.53 7.35
CA LEU A 172 -15.01 -13.85 6.93
C LEU A 172 -15.29 -14.80 8.11
N GLY A 173 -15.11 -14.34 9.36
CA GLY A 173 -15.34 -15.15 10.55
C GLY A 173 -14.23 -16.17 10.84
N LEU A 174 -13.05 -15.99 10.26
CA LEU A 174 -11.89 -16.84 10.49
C LEU A 174 -11.15 -16.45 11.79
N PRO A 175 -10.41 -17.39 12.41
CA PRO A 175 -9.48 -17.06 13.47
C PRO A 175 -8.43 -16.04 13.03
N LEU A 176 -7.91 -15.25 13.97
CA LEU A 176 -6.82 -14.30 13.68
C LEU A 176 -5.60 -15.03 13.09
N ASP A 177 -5.28 -14.72 11.86
CA ASP A 177 -4.11 -15.21 11.13
C ASP A 177 -3.44 -14.06 10.39
N PHE A 178 -2.10 -14.04 10.42
CA PHE A 178 -1.28 -13.04 9.73
C PHE A 178 -0.70 -13.56 8.41
N THR A 179 -1.00 -14.80 8.05
CA THR A 179 -0.42 -15.45 6.87
C THR A 179 -1.28 -15.28 5.62
N GLY A 180 -2.60 -15.13 5.78
CA GLY A 180 -3.54 -15.12 4.67
C GLY A 180 -3.58 -16.45 3.92
N ALA A 181 -3.19 -17.55 4.60
CA ALA A 181 -3.05 -18.88 4.00
C ALA A 181 -4.28 -19.78 4.19
N ALA A 182 -5.29 -19.34 4.95
CA ALA A 182 -6.52 -20.12 5.07
C ALA A 182 -7.24 -20.20 3.72
N PRO A 183 -7.85 -21.36 3.36
CA PRO A 183 -8.47 -21.53 2.05
C PRO A 183 -9.45 -20.42 1.63
N PRO A 184 -10.32 -19.88 2.49
CA PRO A 184 -11.17 -18.75 2.10
C PRO A 184 -10.41 -17.46 1.75
N GLU A 185 -9.28 -17.18 2.42
CA GLU A 185 -8.44 -16.01 2.12
C GLU A 185 -7.67 -16.20 0.81
N VAL A 186 -7.22 -17.42 0.56
CA VAL A 186 -6.58 -17.82 -0.69
C VAL A 186 -7.54 -17.67 -1.87
N ASP A 187 -8.78 -18.15 -1.75
CA ASP A 187 -9.84 -17.96 -2.75
C ASP A 187 -10.17 -16.47 -2.97
N ALA A 188 -10.32 -15.72 -1.88
CA ALA A 188 -10.57 -14.29 -1.95
C ALA A 188 -9.43 -13.54 -2.67
N THR A 189 -8.18 -13.90 -2.41
CA THR A 189 -7.02 -13.31 -3.11
C THR A 189 -7.08 -13.60 -4.60
N ASP A 190 -7.41 -14.83 -5.03
CA ASP A 190 -7.58 -15.19 -6.44
C ASP A 190 -8.71 -14.39 -7.10
N ARG A 191 -9.83 -14.23 -6.41
CA ARG A 191 -10.95 -13.39 -6.89
C ARG A 191 -10.51 -11.94 -7.11
N VAL A 192 -9.74 -11.37 -6.17
CA VAL A 192 -9.20 -10.00 -6.28
C VAL A 192 -8.24 -9.87 -7.45
N VAL A 193 -7.32 -10.83 -7.63
CA VAL A 193 -6.41 -10.86 -8.79
C VAL A 193 -7.21 -10.90 -10.10
N ALA A 194 -8.16 -11.80 -10.22
CA ALA A 194 -8.98 -11.94 -11.42
C ALA A 194 -9.81 -10.68 -11.72
N ALA A 195 -10.37 -10.02 -10.68
CA ALA A 195 -11.12 -8.77 -10.86
C ALA A 195 -10.21 -7.62 -11.29
N ALA A 196 -9.02 -7.52 -10.69
CA ALA A 196 -8.02 -6.50 -11.08
C ALA A 196 -7.59 -6.70 -12.54
N GLU A 197 -7.28 -7.92 -12.97
CA GLU A 197 -6.90 -8.23 -14.36
C GLU A 197 -8.01 -7.89 -15.35
N ARG A 198 -9.27 -8.26 -15.07
CA ARG A 198 -10.42 -7.89 -15.92
C ARG A 198 -10.58 -6.38 -16.07
N ALA A 199 -10.25 -5.63 -15.03
CA ALA A 199 -10.34 -4.17 -15.02
C ALA A 199 -9.07 -3.48 -15.56
N GLY A 200 -8.04 -4.23 -16.00
CA GLY A 200 -6.74 -3.67 -16.44
C GLY A 200 -5.94 -3.03 -15.31
N LYS A 201 -6.10 -3.53 -14.09
CA LYS A 201 -5.46 -3.06 -12.86
C LYS A 201 -4.55 -4.14 -12.28
N PHE A 202 -3.81 -3.81 -11.23
CA PHE A 202 -2.99 -4.80 -10.53
C PHE A 202 -3.55 -5.15 -9.15
N ALA A 203 -3.17 -6.33 -8.66
CA ALA A 203 -3.45 -6.78 -7.32
C ALA A 203 -2.20 -6.66 -6.44
N GLY A 204 -2.38 -6.32 -5.17
CA GLY A 204 -1.33 -6.27 -4.16
C GLY A 204 -1.75 -6.95 -2.86
N THR A 205 -0.77 -7.34 -2.04
CA THR A 205 -0.98 -7.85 -0.69
C THR A 205 0.32 -7.86 0.12
N ILE A 206 0.23 -8.23 1.41
CA ILE A 206 1.37 -8.55 2.25
C ILE A 206 1.78 -10.02 2.09
N THR A 207 3.02 -10.35 2.45
CA THR A 207 3.54 -11.73 2.37
C THR A 207 3.94 -12.25 3.74
N ALA A 208 3.82 -13.58 3.91
CA ALA A 208 4.22 -14.29 5.13
C ALA A 208 5.60 -14.97 4.98
N GLY A 209 6.43 -14.52 4.03
CA GLY A 209 7.77 -15.06 3.80
C GLY A 209 8.05 -15.30 2.31
N PRO A 210 9.27 -15.78 2.00
CA PRO A 210 9.75 -15.87 0.60
C PRO A 210 8.95 -16.85 -0.25
N GLU A 211 8.59 -18.02 0.29
CA GLU A 211 7.81 -19.04 -0.42
C GLU A 211 6.40 -18.53 -0.74
N HIS A 212 5.76 -17.85 0.22
CA HIS A 212 4.45 -17.22 0.03
C HIS A 212 4.54 -16.08 -1.00
N ALA A 213 5.59 -15.25 -0.96
CA ALA A 213 5.81 -14.22 -1.97
C ALA A 213 5.92 -14.82 -3.38
N ALA A 214 6.70 -15.89 -3.55
CA ALA A 214 6.86 -16.57 -4.83
C ALA A 214 5.53 -17.18 -5.33
N GLU A 215 4.71 -17.73 -4.44
CA GLU A 215 3.38 -18.24 -4.76
C GLU A 215 2.45 -17.12 -5.23
N LEU A 216 2.36 -16.02 -4.49
CA LEU A 216 1.53 -14.87 -4.84
C LEU A 216 1.91 -14.28 -6.21
N VAL A 217 3.21 -14.21 -6.53
CA VAL A 217 3.68 -13.77 -7.86
C VAL A 217 3.17 -14.72 -8.96
N ARG A 218 3.25 -16.04 -8.75
CA ARG A 218 2.72 -17.03 -9.70
C ARG A 218 1.20 -16.90 -9.90
N ARG A 219 0.48 -16.51 -8.85
CA ARG A 219 -0.96 -16.28 -8.87
C ARG A 219 -1.39 -14.93 -9.45
N GLY A 220 -0.45 -14.08 -9.89
CA GLY A 220 -0.74 -12.83 -10.56
C GLY A 220 -0.66 -11.58 -9.68
N VAL A 221 -0.28 -11.68 -8.41
CA VAL A 221 -0.06 -10.51 -7.57
C VAL A 221 1.19 -9.74 -8.06
N ARG A 222 1.11 -8.42 -8.15
CA ARG A 222 2.16 -7.56 -8.71
C ARG A 222 2.68 -6.49 -7.75
N PHE A 223 2.03 -6.25 -6.63
CA PHE A 223 2.44 -5.27 -5.62
C PHE A 223 2.52 -5.98 -4.25
N LEU A 224 3.74 -6.36 -3.82
CA LEU A 224 3.94 -7.24 -2.68
C LEU A 224 4.77 -6.57 -1.59
N THR A 225 4.26 -6.59 -0.35
CA THR A 225 5.03 -6.18 0.83
C THR A 225 5.79 -7.39 1.38
N LEU A 226 7.12 -7.33 1.42
CA LEU A 226 7.96 -8.45 1.89
C LEU A 226 8.13 -8.48 3.41
N GLY A 227 7.97 -7.34 4.09
CA GLY A 227 8.08 -7.25 5.53
C GLY A 227 7.91 -5.83 6.04
N ALA A 228 7.99 -5.67 7.36
CA ALA A 228 7.88 -4.39 8.05
C ALA A 228 9.11 -4.13 8.93
N ASP A 229 9.43 -2.85 9.17
CA ASP A 229 10.52 -2.40 10.03
C ASP A 229 10.51 -3.05 11.42
N VAL A 230 9.34 -3.13 12.07
CA VAL A 230 9.15 -3.83 13.35
C VAL A 230 9.51 -5.31 13.25
N GLY A 231 9.17 -5.97 12.14
CA GLY A 231 9.50 -7.37 11.87
C GLY A 231 11.02 -7.58 11.73
N TYR A 232 11.68 -6.72 10.98
CA TYR A 232 13.14 -6.76 10.81
C TYR A 232 13.86 -6.56 12.14
N LEU A 233 13.43 -5.59 12.94
CA LEU A 233 13.99 -5.32 14.27
C LEU A 233 13.78 -6.50 15.21
N ARG A 234 12.59 -7.07 15.29
CA ARG A 234 12.28 -8.24 16.12
C ARG A 234 13.13 -9.45 15.74
N ALA A 235 13.29 -9.72 14.43
CA ALA A 235 14.11 -10.82 13.95
C ALA A 235 15.60 -10.65 14.34
N GLY A 236 16.14 -9.43 14.21
CA GLY A 236 17.50 -9.10 14.65
C GLY A 236 17.70 -9.31 16.14
N ILE A 237 16.79 -8.80 16.97
CA ILE A 237 16.81 -8.95 18.42
C ILE A 237 16.74 -10.45 18.82
N ALA A 238 15.83 -11.21 18.21
CA ALA A 238 15.67 -12.64 18.51
C ALA A 238 16.95 -13.44 18.19
N ARG A 239 17.59 -13.16 17.04
CA ARG A 239 18.84 -13.78 16.63
C ARG A 239 19.95 -13.51 17.66
N ASP A 240 20.15 -12.25 18.04
CA ASP A 240 21.21 -11.85 18.94
C ASP A 240 20.95 -12.37 20.37
N LYS A 241 19.67 -12.40 20.79
CA LYS A 241 19.27 -12.99 22.07
C LYS A 241 19.56 -14.50 22.12
N ALA A 242 19.25 -15.23 21.04
CA ALA A 242 19.57 -16.66 20.96
C ALA A 242 21.09 -16.90 21.04
N THR A 243 21.89 -16.06 20.38
CA THR A 243 23.35 -16.12 20.49
C THR A 243 23.82 -15.90 21.93
N ALA A 244 23.29 -14.87 22.62
CA ALA A 244 23.64 -14.61 24.02
C ALA A 244 23.28 -15.78 24.96
N ASP A 245 22.17 -16.45 24.72
CA ASP A 245 21.72 -17.59 25.53
C ASP A 245 22.59 -18.83 25.27
N SER A 246 23.12 -19.02 24.07
CA SER A 246 24.01 -20.13 23.74
C SER A 246 25.43 -19.99 24.34
N LEU A 247 25.79 -18.79 24.81
CA LEU A 247 27.07 -18.48 25.44
C LEU A 247 27.03 -18.54 26.98
N LYS A 248 25.89 -18.80 27.59
CA LYS A 248 25.69 -18.94 29.03
C LYS A 248 25.75 -20.41 29.47
#